data_c7e65d4901bdc74e9fefd18a32b94d10
#
_entry.id   c7e65d4901bdc74e9fefd18a32b94d10
#
_cell.length_a   1.000
_cell.length_b   1.000
_cell.length_c   1.000
_cell.angle_alpha   90.00
_cell.angle_beta   90.00
_cell.angle_gamma   90.00
#
_symmetry.space_group_name_H-M   'P 1'
#
loop_
_entity.id
_entity.type
_entity.pdbx_description
1 polymer ?
#
loop_
_entity_poly.entity_id
_entity_poly.type
_entity_poly.pdbx_seq_one_letter_code
_entity_poly.pdbx_strand_id
1 'polypeptide(L)'
;IFATISEITSKKGTDNLSIPIISILIMTGLNDQLSIHQDIINKLFIPLKLITITCILFIPYRMKVLSISGYFGSITMGALIVFFGNIVQFILLALFFILSSSLNLILKKYTVRKSRNSRRNILQVVCNGGVAIIICIYEYFSPNPINIYLYAATVAAATSDTWATEFGKLSKSKPISVTSFQPIEHGLSGGITIIGTLGSILGASIIGLAA
;
A
#
# COMPACT_ATOMS: atom_id res chain seq x y z
N ILE A 1 -10.27 -7.88 -13.76
CA ILE A 1 -10.98 -7.07 -14.79
C ILE A 1 -11.20 -5.64 -14.28
N PHE A 2 -11.87 -5.40 -13.16
CA PHE A 2 -12.13 -4.03 -12.67
C PHE A 2 -10.85 -3.28 -12.27
N ALA A 3 -9.87 -3.95 -11.65
CA ALA A 3 -8.56 -3.37 -11.35
C ALA A 3 -7.84 -2.93 -12.63
N THR A 4 -7.90 -3.74 -13.69
CA THR A 4 -7.28 -3.42 -14.99
C THR A 4 -7.97 -2.22 -15.67
N ILE A 5 -9.32 -2.13 -15.60
CA ILE A 5 -10.06 -0.98 -16.14
C ILE A 5 -9.69 0.30 -15.38
N SER A 6 -9.57 0.23 -14.05
CA SER A 6 -9.18 1.36 -13.23
C SER A 6 -7.76 1.86 -13.52
N GLU A 7 -6.82 0.94 -13.79
CA GLU A 7 -5.45 1.27 -14.16
C GLU A 7 -5.37 2.00 -15.50
N ILE A 8 -6.16 1.55 -16.50
CA ILE A 8 -6.22 2.15 -17.84
C ILE A 8 -6.77 3.59 -17.80
N THR A 9 -7.71 3.88 -16.89
CA THR A 9 -8.36 5.19 -16.79
C THR A 9 -7.63 6.18 -15.88
N SER A 10 -6.66 5.72 -15.12
CA SER A 10 -5.93 6.53 -14.13
C SER A 10 -4.82 7.37 -14.74
N LYS A 11 -4.68 8.62 -14.29
CA LYS A 11 -3.54 9.49 -14.61
C LYS A 11 -2.47 9.31 -13.52
N LYS A 12 -1.20 9.19 -13.94
CA LYS A 12 0.04 9.14 -13.13
C LYS A 12 -0.13 9.12 -11.59
N GLY A 13 -0.17 7.92 -10.98
CA GLY A 13 -0.11 7.73 -9.53
C GLY A 13 -1.46 7.75 -8.80
N THR A 14 -2.59 7.84 -9.51
CA THR A 14 -3.93 7.72 -8.91
C THR A 14 -4.49 6.30 -8.99
N ASP A 15 -3.82 5.40 -9.70
CA ASP A 15 -4.13 3.98 -9.85
C ASP A 15 -4.18 3.26 -8.50
N ASN A 16 -3.24 3.56 -7.59
CA ASN A 16 -3.21 3.01 -6.23
C ASN A 16 -4.42 3.40 -5.37
N LEU A 17 -5.16 4.43 -5.76
CA LEU A 17 -6.38 4.85 -5.09
C LEU A 17 -7.63 4.32 -5.80
N SER A 18 -7.67 4.37 -7.13
CA SER A 18 -8.84 4.00 -7.93
C SER A 18 -9.13 2.50 -7.91
N ILE A 19 -8.09 1.65 -7.97
CA ILE A 19 -8.25 0.19 -7.94
C ILE A 19 -8.90 -0.28 -6.64
N PRO A 20 -8.39 0.09 -5.44
CA PRO A 20 -9.02 -0.29 -4.18
C PRO A 20 -10.42 0.29 -4.01
N ILE A 21 -10.68 1.54 -4.41
CA ILE A 21 -12.03 2.15 -4.28
C ILE A 21 -13.06 1.35 -5.07
N ILE A 22 -12.79 1.01 -6.33
CA ILE A 22 -13.71 0.25 -7.16
C ILE A 22 -13.94 -1.15 -6.56
N SER A 23 -12.88 -1.79 -6.05
CA SER A 23 -13.00 -3.10 -5.40
C SER A 23 -13.89 -3.03 -4.15
N ILE A 24 -13.76 -1.99 -3.33
CA ILE A 24 -14.60 -1.78 -2.14
C ILE A 24 -16.05 -1.52 -2.53
N LEU A 25 -16.32 -0.62 -3.49
CA LEU A 25 -17.68 -0.29 -3.92
C LEU A 25 -18.46 -1.52 -4.41
N ILE A 26 -17.76 -2.47 -5.05
CA ILE A 26 -18.38 -3.73 -5.49
C ILE A 26 -18.66 -4.65 -4.31
N MET A 27 -17.76 -4.71 -3.33
CA MET A 27 -17.88 -5.62 -2.18
C MET A 27 -18.82 -5.10 -1.08
N THR A 28 -18.87 -3.78 -0.84
CA THR A 28 -19.79 -3.18 0.13
C THR A 28 -21.24 -3.19 -0.32
N GLY A 29 -21.51 -3.28 -1.64
CA GLY A 29 -22.86 -3.48 -2.16
C GLY A 29 -23.45 -4.87 -1.87
N LEU A 30 -22.69 -5.78 -1.27
CA LEU A 30 -23.09 -7.17 -1.04
C LEU A 30 -23.30 -7.56 0.43
N ASN A 31 -23.06 -6.65 1.42
CA ASN A 31 -23.10 -7.12 2.80
C ASN A 31 -23.58 -6.07 3.82
N ASP A 32 -24.74 -6.34 4.43
CA ASP A 32 -25.26 -5.66 5.62
C ASP A 32 -25.03 -6.52 6.88
N GLN A 33 -24.69 -5.85 7.97
CA GLN A 33 -24.85 -6.18 9.42
C GLN A 33 -23.69 -6.68 10.29
N LEU A 34 -23.41 -5.86 11.30
CA LEU A 34 -23.49 -5.96 12.79
C LEU A 34 -22.30 -6.48 13.62
N SER A 35 -21.83 -5.72 14.51
CA SER A 35 -21.90 -5.61 15.97
C SER A 35 -20.61 -5.17 16.67
N ILE A 36 -20.80 -4.39 17.72
CA ILE A 36 -19.84 -3.58 18.47
C ILE A 36 -19.20 -4.40 19.59
N HIS A 37 -17.86 -4.47 19.65
CA HIS A 37 -17.06 -4.48 20.88
C HIS A 37 -15.58 -4.31 20.55
N GLN A 38 -15.07 -3.08 20.72
CA GLN A 38 -13.62 -2.86 20.79
C GLN A 38 -13.19 -2.83 22.25
N ASP A 39 -12.27 -3.73 22.60
CA ASP A 39 -11.72 -3.91 23.93
C ASP A 39 -11.09 -2.62 24.49
N ILE A 40 -11.45 -2.29 25.73
CA ILE A 40 -10.83 -1.22 26.53
C ILE A 40 -9.30 -1.38 26.56
N ILE A 41 -8.81 -2.61 26.53
CA ILE A 41 -7.38 -2.96 26.48
C ILE A 41 -6.68 -2.34 25.26
N ASN A 42 -7.32 -2.36 24.08
CA ASN A 42 -6.75 -1.75 22.87
C ASN A 42 -6.52 -0.25 23.00
N LYS A 43 -7.38 0.45 23.75
CA LYS A 43 -7.25 1.90 24.00
C LYS A 43 -6.11 2.23 24.96
N LEU A 44 -5.83 1.34 25.93
CA LEU A 44 -4.76 1.53 26.92
C LEU A 44 -3.35 1.51 26.26
N PHE A 45 -3.19 0.77 25.17
CA PHE A 45 -1.92 0.67 24.44
C PHE A 45 -1.76 1.68 23.30
N ILE A 46 -2.68 2.63 23.12
CA ILE A 46 -2.59 3.67 22.08
C ILE A 46 -1.25 4.44 22.13
N PRO A 47 -0.81 4.97 23.29
CA PRO A 47 0.46 5.71 23.36
C PRO A 47 1.66 4.85 22.93
N LEU A 48 1.71 3.60 23.35
CA LEU A 48 2.79 2.69 22.98
C LEU A 48 2.80 2.40 21.48
N LYS A 49 1.64 2.17 20.87
CA LYS A 49 1.50 1.98 19.43
C LYS A 49 1.96 3.21 18.64
N LEU A 50 1.60 4.42 19.09
CA LEU A 50 2.03 5.68 18.46
C LEU A 50 3.54 5.89 18.55
N ILE A 51 4.14 5.61 19.69
CA ILE A 51 5.60 5.66 19.85
C ILE A 51 6.26 4.66 18.91
N THR A 52 5.76 3.43 18.86
CA THR A 52 6.29 2.37 17.97
C THR A 52 6.24 2.78 16.51
N ILE A 53 5.10 3.33 16.04
CA ILE A 53 4.97 3.85 14.69
C ILE A 53 6.00 4.93 14.40
N THR A 54 6.10 5.92 15.29
CA THR A 54 7.01 7.05 15.11
C THR A 54 8.46 6.58 15.02
N CYS A 55 8.86 5.63 15.87
CA CYS A 55 10.20 5.03 15.86
C CYS A 55 10.45 4.22 14.57
N ILE A 56 9.51 3.39 14.15
CA ILE A 56 9.62 2.60 12.92
C ILE A 56 9.75 3.52 11.70
N LEU A 57 8.94 4.58 11.62
CA LEU A 57 8.94 5.53 10.50
C LEU A 57 10.15 6.47 10.51
N PHE A 58 10.79 6.68 11.67
CA PHE A 58 11.99 7.51 11.77
C PHE A 58 13.17 6.91 11.01
N ILE A 59 13.30 5.58 10.97
CA ILE A 59 14.38 4.89 10.25
C ILE A 59 14.33 5.21 8.75
N PRO A 60 13.25 4.93 8.00
CA PRO A 60 13.18 5.25 6.57
C PRO A 60 13.21 6.76 6.28
N TYR A 61 12.77 7.61 7.22
CA TYR A 61 12.98 9.06 7.11
C TYR A 61 14.48 9.41 7.14
N ARG A 62 15.24 8.91 8.11
CA ARG A 62 16.70 9.11 8.19
C ARG A 62 17.43 8.53 6.98
N MET A 63 16.97 7.42 6.45
CA MET A 63 17.52 6.80 5.25
C MET A 63 17.08 7.48 3.94
N LYS A 64 16.38 8.61 4.02
CA LYS A 64 15.90 9.41 2.87
C LYS A 64 14.96 8.66 1.91
N VAL A 65 14.25 7.66 2.41
CA VAL A 65 13.17 6.96 1.70
C VAL A 65 11.88 7.78 1.75
N LEU A 66 11.63 8.46 2.89
CA LEU A 66 10.52 9.39 3.08
C LEU A 66 10.99 10.84 2.97
N SER A 67 10.16 11.69 2.38
CA SER A 67 10.25 13.13 2.52
C SER A 67 9.69 13.56 3.89
N ILE A 68 9.89 14.82 4.29
CA ILE A 68 9.29 15.38 5.51
C ILE A 68 7.75 15.23 5.46
N SER A 69 7.12 15.60 4.34
CA SER A 69 5.67 15.47 4.17
C SER A 69 5.21 14.01 4.19
N GLY A 70 5.99 13.09 3.61
CA GLY A 70 5.73 11.65 3.67
C GLY A 70 5.84 11.08 5.07
N TYR A 71 6.80 11.55 5.87
CA TYR A 71 6.97 11.14 7.27
C TYR A 71 5.76 11.53 8.12
N PHE A 72 5.36 12.80 8.09
CA PHE A 72 4.16 13.26 8.82
C PHE A 72 2.88 12.60 8.30
N GLY A 73 2.72 12.46 6.99
CA GLY A 73 1.59 11.73 6.41
C GLY A 73 1.52 10.28 6.90
N SER A 74 2.66 9.58 6.96
CA SER A 74 2.71 8.20 7.46
C SER A 74 2.38 8.10 8.95
N ILE A 75 2.83 9.04 9.77
CA ILE A 75 2.47 9.11 11.21
C ILE A 75 0.97 9.33 11.36
N THR A 76 0.40 10.28 10.62
CA THR A 76 -1.06 10.56 10.67
C THR A 76 -1.86 9.32 10.28
N MET A 77 -1.47 8.64 9.20
CA MET A 77 -2.14 7.41 8.77
C MET A 77 -2.00 6.29 9.80
N GLY A 78 -0.80 6.10 10.34
CA GLY A 78 -0.58 5.13 11.40
C GLY A 78 -1.40 5.44 12.66
N ALA A 79 -1.51 6.71 13.03
CA ALA A 79 -2.36 7.14 14.15
C ALA A 79 -3.84 6.81 13.91
N LEU A 80 -4.36 7.09 12.71
CA LEU A 80 -5.75 6.75 12.36
C LEU A 80 -6.02 5.25 12.49
N ILE A 81 -5.08 4.39 12.05
CA ILE A 81 -5.23 2.94 12.21
C ILE A 81 -5.14 2.52 13.68
N VAL A 82 -4.32 3.18 14.48
CA VAL A 82 -4.26 2.91 15.93
C VAL A 82 -5.57 3.27 16.63
N PHE A 83 -6.24 4.35 16.19
CA PHE A 83 -7.49 4.80 16.79
C PHE A 83 -8.72 4.01 16.31
N PHE A 84 -8.80 3.73 15.02
CA PHE A 84 -9.98 3.13 14.40
C PHE A 84 -9.81 1.66 14.05
N GLY A 85 -8.58 1.17 13.93
CA GLY A 85 -8.26 -0.19 13.55
C GLY A 85 -7.97 -1.13 14.73
N ASN A 86 -7.60 -2.34 14.37
CA ASN A 86 -7.18 -3.40 15.29
C ASN A 86 -5.69 -3.75 15.12
N ILE A 87 -5.19 -4.66 15.96
CA ILE A 87 -3.78 -5.05 15.96
C ILE A 87 -3.35 -5.71 14.63
N VAL A 88 -4.22 -6.48 13.99
CA VAL A 88 -3.93 -7.16 12.72
C VAL A 88 -3.76 -6.13 11.61
N GLN A 89 -4.67 -5.16 11.51
CA GLN A 89 -4.57 -4.06 10.54
C GLN A 89 -3.30 -3.24 10.74
N PHE A 90 -2.95 -2.97 12.00
CA PHE A 90 -1.69 -2.30 12.33
C PHE A 90 -0.47 -3.11 11.87
N ILE A 91 -0.43 -4.41 12.14
CA ILE A 91 0.68 -5.29 11.73
C ILE A 91 0.79 -5.35 10.21
N LEU A 92 -0.31 -5.52 9.48
CA LEU A 92 -0.30 -5.57 8.02
C LEU A 92 0.23 -4.28 7.39
N LEU A 93 -0.17 -3.10 7.92
CA LEU A 93 0.37 -1.83 7.44
C LEU A 93 1.85 -1.67 7.75
N ALA A 94 2.26 -2.03 8.98
CA ALA A 94 3.67 -1.99 9.38
C ALA A 94 4.53 -2.91 8.50
N LEU A 95 4.04 -4.12 8.23
CA LEU A 95 4.68 -5.10 7.35
C LEU A 95 4.86 -4.54 5.93
N PHE A 96 3.79 -4.00 5.33
CA PHE A 96 3.88 -3.30 4.04
C PHE A 96 4.97 -2.24 4.05
N PHE A 97 4.97 -1.39 5.08
CA PHE A 97 5.88 -0.26 5.15
C PHE A 97 7.35 -0.72 5.28
N ILE A 98 7.61 -1.69 6.17
CA ILE A 98 8.95 -2.24 6.41
C ILE A 98 9.45 -2.95 5.13
N LEU A 99 8.66 -3.85 4.57
CA LEU A 99 9.05 -4.63 3.39
C LEU A 99 9.31 -3.72 2.19
N SER A 100 8.40 -2.79 1.92
CA SER A 100 8.53 -1.88 0.77
C SER A 100 9.68 -0.88 0.92
N SER A 101 9.97 -0.44 2.16
CA SER A 101 11.10 0.46 2.43
C SER A 101 12.43 -0.29 2.33
N SER A 102 12.51 -1.49 2.89
CA SER A 102 13.70 -2.34 2.83
C SER A 102 14.04 -2.73 1.39
N LEU A 103 13.02 -3.11 0.62
CA LEU A 103 13.20 -3.46 -0.79
C LEU A 103 13.77 -2.27 -1.59
N ASN A 104 13.20 -1.08 -1.42
CA ASN A 104 13.71 0.14 -2.08
C ASN A 104 15.18 0.39 -1.74
N LEU A 105 15.58 0.22 -0.47
CA LEU A 105 16.95 0.42 -0.03
C LEU A 105 17.91 -0.61 -0.63
N ILE A 106 17.52 -1.88 -0.63
CA ILE A 106 18.32 -3.00 -1.16
C ILE A 106 18.50 -2.83 -2.68
N LEU A 107 17.40 -2.63 -3.40
CA LEU A 107 17.43 -2.59 -4.85
C LEU A 107 18.03 -1.31 -5.42
N LYS A 108 18.10 -0.23 -4.65
CA LYS A 108 18.72 1.03 -5.06
C LYS A 108 20.17 0.88 -5.52
N LYS A 109 20.90 -0.12 -4.99
CA LYS A 109 22.27 -0.43 -5.40
C LYS A 109 22.35 -1.05 -6.79
N TYR A 110 21.32 -1.79 -7.19
CA TYR A 110 21.28 -2.58 -8.42
C TYR A 110 20.48 -1.93 -9.54
N THR A 111 19.80 -0.82 -9.23
CA THR A 111 18.95 -0.11 -10.20
C THR A 111 19.80 0.60 -11.23
N VAL A 112 19.63 0.24 -12.49
CA VAL A 112 20.34 0.81 -13.66
C VAL A 112 19.97 2.28 -13.85
N ARG A 113 18.80 2.69 -13.41
CA ARG A 113 18.27 4.05 -13.61
C ARG A 113 17.94 4.73 -12.28
N LYS A 114 18.68 5.79 -11.96
CA LYS A 114 18.37 6.64 -10.81
C LYS A 114 17.08 7.41 -11.08
N SER A 115 16.01 7.10 -10.38
CA SER A 115 14.82 7.95 -10.34
C SER A 115 15.19 9.29 -9.71
N ARG A 116 14.80 10.38 -10.36
CA ARG A 116 15.13 11.76 -9.98
C ARG A 116 14.56 12.19 -8.62
N ASN A 117 13.53 11.48 -8.11
CA ASN A 117 12.90 11.77 -6.84
C ASN A 117 12.43 10.46 -6.17
N SER A 118 13.33 9.83 -5.41
CA SER A 118 13.07 8.51 -4.80
C SER A 118 12.41 8.58 -3.41
N ARG A 119 12.12 9.80 -2.90
CA ARG A 119 11.52 9.96 -1.57
C ARG A 119 10.01 9.97 -1.68
N ARG A 120 9.35 9.07 -0.95
CA ARG A 120 7.89 9.04 -0.87
C ARG A 120 7.37 10.30 -0.20
N ASN A 121 6.47 11.01 -0.86
CA ASN A 121 5.78 12.19 -0.35
C ASN A 121 4.41 11.82 0.23
N ILE A 122 3.71 12.80 0.80
CA ILE A 122 2.38 12.61 1.40
C ILE A 122 1.37 12.06 0.40
N LEU A 123 1.41 12.48 -0.86
CA LEU A 123 0.47 12.01 -1.88
C LEU A 123 0.63 10.50 -2.11
N GLN A 124 1.87 10.02 -2.25
CA GLN A 124 2.14 8.59 -2.40
C GLN A 124 1.76 7.78 -1.15
N VAL A 125 1.93 8.37 0.05
CA VAL A 125 1.50 7.75 1.30
C VAL A 125 -0.02 7.61 1.33
N VAL A 126 -0.75 8.67 0.97
CA VAL A 126 -2.22 8.67 0.93
C VAL A 126 -2.74 7.74 -0.16
N CYS A 127 -2.15 7.71 -1.34
CA CYS A 127 -2.54 6.80 -2.41
C CYS A 127 -2.38 5.33 -2.00
N ASN A 128 -1.29 4.99 -1.27
CA ASN A 128 -1.02 3.61 -0.89
C ASN A 128 -1.82 3.12 0.33
N GLY A 129 -2.18 4.02 1.26
CA GLY A 129 -2.81 3.62 2.52
C GLY A 129 -4.20 4.23 2.77
N GLY A 130 -4.63 5.19 1.94
CA GLY A 130 -5.87 5.92 2.20
C GLY A 130 -7.11 5.04 2.21
N VAL A 131 -7.19 4.07 1.30
CA VAL A 131 -8.31 3.13 1.25
C VAL A 131 -8.31 2.19 2.45
N ALA A 132 -7.13 1.74 2.90
CA ALA A 132 -7.00 0.94 4.12
C ALA A 132 -7.56 1.69 5.34
N ILE A 133 -7.30 3.01 5.44
CA ILE A 133 -7.86 3.85 6.52
C ILE A 133 -9.38 3.98 6.41
N ILE A 134 -9.92 4.18 5.20
CA ILE A 134 -11.36 4.23 4.99
C ILE A 134 -12.01 2.94 5.49
N ILE A 135 -11.41 1.79 5.21
CA ILE A 135 -11.91 0.50 5.70
C ILE A 135 -11.82 0.41 7.23
N CYS A 136 -10.73 0.87 7.84
CA CYS A 136 -10.61 0.91 9.30
C CYS A 136 -11.71 1.77 9.94
N ILE A 137 -11.96 2.95 9.39
CA ILE A 137 -13.01 3.84 9.88
C ILE A 137 -14.39 3.21 9.67
N TYR A 138 -14.63 2.61 8.51
CA TYR A 138 -15.87 1.91 8.22
C TYR A 138 -16.10 0.75 9.19
N GLU A 139 -15.09 -0.08 9.43
CA GLU A 139 -15.15 -1.20 10.38
C GLU A 139 -15.42 -0.74 11.80
N TYR A 140 -14.88 0.41 12.21
CA TYR A 140 -15.11 0.97 13.54
C TYR A 140 -16.60 1.26 13.79
N PHE A 141 -17.32 1.76 12.77
CA PHE A 141 -18.74 2.09 12.87
C PHE A 141 -19.66 0.94 12.46
N SER A 142 -19.19 0.00 11.63
CA SER A 142 -19.94 -1.14 11.09
C SER A 142 -19.06 -2.38 11.06
N PRO A 143 -18.80 -3.00 12.23
CA PRO A 143 -17.94 -4.18 12.34
C PRO A 143 -18.49 -5.36 11.55
N ASN A 144 -17.64 -5.94 10.68
CA ASN A 144 -17.98 -7.13 9.91
C ASN A 144 -16.71 -7.96 9.69
N PRO A 145 -16.74 -9.29 9.91
CA PRO A 145 -15.59 -10.16 9.70
C PRO A 145 -14.95 -10.08 8.31
N ILE A 146 -15.71 -9.66 7.29
CA ILE A 146 -15.18 -9.50 5.93
C ILE A 146 -14.25 -8.30 5.79
N ASN A 147 -14.38 -7.30 6.66
CA ASN A 147 -13.62 -6.05 6.54
C ASN A 147 -12.12 -6.27 6.68
N ILE A 148 -11.68 -7.28 7.44
CA ILE A 148 -10.25 -7.60 7.55
C ILE A 148 -9.69 -8.09 6.21
N TYR A 149 -10.45 -8.86 5.45
CA TYR A 149 -10.03 -9.31 4.12
C TYR A 149 -10.02 -8.17 3.11
N LEU A 150 -10.97 -7.23 3.21
CA LEU A 150 -10.96 -6.01 2.40
C LEU A 150 -9.73 -5.16 2.70
N TYR A 151 -9.42 -4.99 3.98
CA TYR A 151 -8.21 -4.29 4.42
C TYR A 151 -6.94 -4.96 3.89
N ALA A 152 -6.81 -6.26 4.10
CA ALA A 152 -5.67 -7.05 3.62
C ALA A 152 -5.51 -6.96 2.10
N ALA A 153 -6.62 -7.02 1.35
CA ALA A 153 -6.60 -6.88 -0.10
C ALA A 153 -6.07 -5.50 -0.54
N THR A 154 -6.44 -4.41 0.16
CA THR A 154 -5.92 -3.07 -0.17
C THR A 154 -4.43 -2.95 0.11
N VAL A 155 -3.97 -3.49 1.25
CA VAL A 155 -2.55 -3.48 1.62
C VAL A 155 -1.75 -4.38 0.68
N ALA A 156 -2.29 -5.54 0.28
CA ALA A 156 -1.70 -6.43 -0.70
C ALA A 156 -1.57 -5.76 -2.07
N ALA A 157 -2.59 -5.03 -2.52
CA ALA A 157 -2.57 -4.28 -3.78
C ALA A 157 -1.47 -3.19 -3.77
N ALA A 158 -1.38 -2.41 -2.68
CA ALA A 158 -0.34 -1.38 -2.53
C ALA A 158 1.08 -1.98 -2.47
N THR A 159 1.22 -3.16 -1.82
CA THR A 159 2.49 -3.89 -1.77
C THR A 159 2.87 -4.41 -3.15
N SER A 160 1.92 -5.01 -3.83
CA SER A 160 2.03 -5.55 -5.19
C SER A 160 2.54 -4.48 -6.17
N ASP A 161 1.90 -3.32 -6.22
CA ASP A 161 2.29 -2.20 -7.08
C ASP A 161 3.68 -1.66 -6.73
N THR A 162 3.96 -1.48 -5.44
CA THR A 162 5.27 -1.01 -5.00
C THR A 162 6.37 -1.99 -5.41
N TRP A 163 6.15 -3.29 -5.20
CA TRP A 163 7.13 -4.32 -5.55
C TRP A 163 7.27 -4.49 -7.06
N ALA A 164 6.15 -4.42 -7.81
CA ALA A 164 6.19 -4.41 -9.27
C ALA A 164 7.09 -3.30 -9.80
N THR A 165 6.94 -2.10 -9.24
CA THR A 165 7.73 -0.91 -9.63
C THR A 165 9.21 -1.09 -9.25
N GLU A 166 9.52 -1.53 -8.03
CA GLU A 166 10.92 -1.67 -7.59
C GLU A 166 11.65 -2.79 -8.34
N PHE A 167 11.05 -3.96 -8.50
CA PHE A 167 11.62 -5.05 -9.30
C PHE A 167 11.66 -4.71 -10.79
N GLY A 168 10.63 -4.02 -11.31
CA GLY A 168 10.58 -3.60 -12.69
C GLY A 168 11.75 -2.69 -13.09
N LYS A 169 12.29 -1.89 -12.16
CA LYS A 169 13.49 -1.04 -12.38
C LYS A 169 14.76 -1.86 -12.64
N LEU A 170 14.79 -3.14 -12.25
CA LEU A 170 15.91 -4.03 -12.52
C LEU A 170 15.88 -4.60 -13.92
N SER A 171 14.75 -4.51 -14.61
CA SER A 171 14.61 -5.03 -15.97
C SER A 171 15.48 -4.28 -16.94
N LYS A 172 16.28 -5.02 -17.70
CA LYS A 172 17.08 -4.49 -18.82
C LYS A 172 16.24 -4.34 -20.09
N SER A 173 15.20 -5.17 -20.26
CA SER A 173 14.28 -5.10 -21.40
C SER A 173 13.27 -3.98 -21.24
N LYS A 174 12.82 -3.41 -22.35
CA LYS A 174 11.73 -2.42 -22.36
C LYS A 174 10.45 -3.04 -21.81
N PRO A 175 9.67 -2.30 -21.01
CA PRO A 175 8.35 -2.74 -20.58
C PRO A 175 7.41 -2.91 -21.78
N ILE A 176 6.44 -3.80 -21.65
CA ILE A 176 5.37 -3.99 -22.65
C ILE A 176 4.11 -3.32 -22.09
N SER A 177 3.47 -2.51 -22.91
CA SER A 177 2.18 -1.90 -22.58
C SER A 177 1.09 -2.96 -22.48
N VAL A 178 0.31 -2.96 -21.41
CA VAL A 178 -0.83 -3.89 -21.21
C VAL A 178 -1.93 -3.65 -22.25
N THR A 179 -2.06 -2.42 -22.76
CA THR A 179 -3.13 -2.06 -23.70
C THR A 179 -2.76 -2.28 -25.16
N SER A 180 -1.55 -1.87 -25.55
CA SER A 180 -1.12 -1.95 -26.96
C SER A 180 -0.25 -3.16 -27.29
N PHE A 181 0.21 -3.90 -26.26
CA PHE A 181 1.17 -5.00 -26.37
C PHE A 181 2.49 -4.64 -27.07
N GLN A 182 2.78 -3.33 -27.13
CA GLN A 182 4.00 -2.80 -27.75
C GLN A 182 5.02 -2.40 -26.69
N PRO A 183 6.33 -2.50 -26.99
CA PRO A 183 7.37 -1.99 -26.11
C PRO A 183 7.20 -0.48 -25.92
N ILE A 184 7.24 -0.05 -24.65
CA ILE A 184 7.15 1.36 -24.28
C ILE A 184 8.37 1.80 -23.48
N GLU A 185 8.50 3.09 -23.25
CA GLU A 185 9.58 3.62 -22.41
C GLU A 185 9.35 3.29 -20.93
N HIS A 186 10.45 3.07 -20.22
CA HIS A 186 10.39 2.81 -18.79
C HIS A 186 9.80 4.00 -18.02
N GLY A 187 8.92 3.72 -17.08
CA GLY A 187 8.27 4.70 -16.23
C GLY A 187 6.97 5.27 -16.79
N LEU A 188 6.52 4.79 -17.94
CA LEU A 188 5.17 5.05 -18.43
C LEU A 188 4.17 4.12 -17.71
N SER A 189 2.98 4.66 -17.41
CA SER A 189 1.89 3.88 -16.81
C SER A 189 1.42 2.78 -17.76
N GLY A 190 1.01 1.63 -17.20
CA GLY A 190 0.57 0.46 -17.96
C GLY A 190 1.72 -0.36 -18.57
N GLY A 191 2.97 -0.05 -18.26
CA GLY A 191 4.13 -0.83 -18.67
C GLY A 191 4.43 -1.96 -17.70
N ILE A 192 4.45 -3.20 -18.18
CA ILE A 192 4.76 -4.40 -17.39
C ILE A 192 6.09 -5.01 -17.83
N THR A 193 6.78 -5.62 -16.87
CA THR A 193 7.98 -6.44 -17.11
C THR A 193 7.82 -7.76 -16.37
N ILE A 194 8.41 -8.85 -16.86
CA ILE A 194 8.34 -10.16 -16.21
C ILE A 194 8.83 -10.08 -14.76
N ILE A 195 9.96 -9.41 -14.53
CA ILE A 195 10.54 -9.26 -13.19
C ILE A 195 9.61 -8.43 -12.29
N GLY A 196 9.01 -7.36 -12.82
CA GLY A 196 8.00 -6.56 -12.10
C GLY A 196 6.76 -7.38 -11.74
N THR A 197 6.25 -8.19 -12.67
CA THR A 197 5.10 -9.08 -12.42
C THR A 197 5.40 -10.12 -11.35
N LEU A 198 6.59 -10.73 -11.36
CA LEU A 198 7.00 -11.64 -10.29
C LEU A 198 7.09 -10.92 -8.94
N GLY A 199 7.65 -9.70 -8.92
CA GLY A 199 7.67 -8.86 -7.72
C GLY A 199 6.26 -8.54 -7.20
N SER A 200 5.33 -8.21 -8.09
CA SER A 200 3.91 -7.98 -7.79
C SER A 200 3.28 -9.19 -7.09
N ILE A 201 3.42 -10.38 -7.66
CA ILE A 201 2.89 -11.62 -7.09
C ILE A 201 3.49 -11.88 -5.71
N LEU A 202 4.80 -11.78 -5.56
CA LEU A 202 5.47 -11.99 -4.27
C LEU A 202 5.00 -10.99 -3.21
N GLY A 203 4.91 -9.71 -3.55
CA GLY A 203 4.46 -8.68 -2.62
C GLY A 203 3.03 -8.91 -2.14
N ALA A 204 2.11 -9.22 -3.05
CA ALA A 204 0.71 -9.53 -2.70
C ALA A 204 0.61 -10.81 -1.85
N SER A 205 1.36 -11.87 -2.21
CA SER A 205 1.33 -13.15 -1.51
C SER A 205 1.79 -13.03 -0.06
N ILE A 206 2.84 -12.24 0.23
CA ILE A 206 3.33 -12.05 1.59
C ILE A 206 2.26 -11.41 2.49
N ILE A 207 1.56 -10.40 1.99
CA ILE A 207 0.48 -9.76 2.75
C ILE A 207 -0.72 -10.72 2.88
N GLY A 208 -1.10 -11.41 1.80
CA GLY A 208 -2.20 -12.37 1.82
C GLY A 208 -1.97 -13.57 2.74
N LEU A 209 -0.72 -13.99 2.94
CA LEU A 209 -0.38 -15.07 3.89
C LEU A 209 -0.29 -14.57 5.33
N ALA A 210 -0.09 -13.27 5.54
CA ALA A 210 -0.02 -12.65 6.86
C ALA A 210 -1.39 -12.24 7.42
N ALA A 211 -2.43 -12.22 6.58
CA ALA A 211 -3.81 -11.85 6.92
C ALA A 211 -4.62 -13.05 7.38
#